data_8efbe6ad02bc1851e95ed621c5b85d1e
#
_entry.id   8efbe6ad02bc1851e95ed621c5b85d1e
#
_cell.length_a   1.000
_cell.length_b   1.000
_cell.length_c   1.000
_cell.angle_alpha   90.00
_cell.angle_beta   90.00
_cell.angle_gamma   90.00
#
_symmetry.space_group_name_H-M   'P 1'
#
loop_
_entity.id
_entity.type
_entity.pdbx_description
1 polymer ?
#
loop_
_entity_poly.entity_id
_entity_poly.type
_entity_poly.pdbx_seq_one_letter_code
_entity_poly.pdbx_strand_id
1 'polypeptide(L)'
;PLHFLSELKTAFVRTLKLDDEHAIVPDNSHLFAAIGSAMNADGKTEISLLALKKRLEEKVAIDFEVARLEPLFKDQAEYDEFLARQSVNNVVTADLSTYEGNCYLGIDAGSTTTKAALVGEDGALLYSFYSNNHGNPLGTSIRAIQEIYSKLPDSAQIAWSCSTGYGEALIKAALMLDEGEVETISHYYAAAFFDPEVDCILDIGG
;
A
#
# COMPACT_ATOMS: atom_id res chain seq x y z
N PRO A 1 -7.56 1.56 16.76
CA PRO A 1 -8.76 1.04 16.06
C PRO A 1 -9.90 0.70 17.03
N LEU A 2 -9.65 -0.02 18.15
CA LEU A 2 -10.68 -0.51 19.06
C LEU A 2 -11.55 0.58 19.70
N HIS A 3 -11.00 1.80 19.86
CA HIS A 3 -11.78 2.94 20.38
C HIS A 3 -12.95 3.31 19.46
N PHE A 4 -12.72 3.29 18.12
CA PHE A 4 -13.70 3.72 17.12
C PHE A 4 -14.57 2.58 16.58
N LEU A 5 -14.16 1.33 16.77
CA LEU A 5 -14.83 0.15 16.23
C LEU A 5 -15.45 -0.67 17.36
N SER A 6 -16.66 -0.30 17.77
CA SER A 6 -17.39 -0.92 18.89
C SER A 6 -17.58 -2.43 18.71
N GLU A 7 -17.91 -2.87 17.48
CA GLU A 7 -18.13 -4.28 17.17
C GLU A 7 -16.83 -5.09 17.29
N LEU A 8 -15.73 -4.54 16.81
CA LEU A 8 -14.42 -5.17 16.93
C LEU A 8 -14.00 -5.27 18.42
N LYS A 9 -14.22 -4.21 19.19
CA LYS A 9 -13.98 -4.20 20.64
C LYS A 9 -14.80 -5.30 21.34
N THR A 10 -16.08 -5.38 21.04
CA THR A 10 -16.98 -6.39 21.61
C THR A 10 -16.53 -7.81 21.25
N ALA A 11 -16.14 -8.03 19.98
CA ALA A 11 -15.62 -9.31 19.55
C ALA A 11 -14.32 -9.68 20.28
N PHE A 12 -13.43 -8.71 20.51
CA PHE A 12 -12.18 -8.90 21.22
C PHE A 12 -12.39 -9.31 22.68
N VAL A 13 -13.23 -8.56 23.41
CA VAL A 13 -13.60 -8.85 24.81
C VAL A 13 -14.21 -10.23 24.93
N ARG A 14 -15.15 -10.57 24.04
CA ARG A 14 -15.80 -11.89 24.01
C ARG A 14 -14.81 -13.03 23.71
N THR A 15 -13.92 -12.86 22.74
CA THR A 15 -12.96 -13.89 22.33
C THR A 15 -11.95 -14.18 23.42
N LEU A 16 -11.47 -13.13 24.11
CA LEU A 16 -10.55 -13.25 25.23
C LEU A 16 -11.25 -13.58 26.57
N LYS A 17 -12.60 -13.63 26.55
CA LYS A 17 -13.43 -13.90 27.77
C LYS A 17 -13.12 -12.93 28.91
N LEU A 18 -12.94 -11.66 28.61
CA LEU A 18 -12.69 -10.61 29.58
C LEU A 18 -14.00 -10.21 30.24
N ASP A 19 -13.96 -10.01 31.56
CA ASP A 19 -15.04 -9.40 32.35
C ASP A 19 -14.87 -7.87 32.44
N ASP A 20 -15.80 -7.18 33.05
CA ASP A 20 -15.82 -5.73 33.21
C ASP A 20 -14.65 -5.19 34.06
N GLU A 21 -14.08 -6.01 34.93
CA GLU A 21 -12.91 -5.64 35.74
C GLU A 21 -11.64 -5.67 34.93
N HIS A 22 -11.52 -6.59 33.97
CA HIS A 22 -10.33 -6.78 33.13
C HIS A 22 -10.41 -6.09 31.78
N ALA A 23 -11.59 -5.67 31.32
CA ALA A 23 -11.81 -4.95 30.08
C ALA A 23 -11.87 -3.44 30.30
N ILE A 24 -10.75 -2.82 30.66
CA ILE A 24 -10.69 -1.38 30.93
C ILE A 24 -10.65 -0.60 29.61
N VAL A 25 -11.70 0.16 29.34
CA VAL A 25 -11.85 0.94 28.09
C VAL A 25 -12.19 2.41 28.42
N PRO A 26 -11.21 3.23 28.76
CA PRO A 26 -11.43 4.66 29.03
C PRO A 26 -11.90 5.43 27.79
N ASP A 27 -12.70 6.47 28.01
CA ASP A 27 -13.27 7.31 26.93
C ASP A 27 -12.19 7.98 26.06
N ASN A 28 -11.01 8.23 26.64
CA ASN A 28 -9.89 8.87 25.96
C ASN A 28 -8.80 7.89 25.48
N SER A 29 -9.12 6.59 25.35
CA SER A 29 -8.15 5.54 24.98
C SER A 29 -7.44 5.79 23.64
N HIS A 30 -8.06 6.53 22.71
CA HIS A 30 -7.45 6.93 21.45
C HIS A 30 -6.30 7.93 21.61
N LEU A 31 -6.20 8.60 22.76
CA LEU A 31 -5.15 9.56 23.09
C LEU A 31 -4.02 8.96 23.93
N PHE A 32 -4.07 7.68 24.27
CA PHE A 32 -3.14 7.07 25.24
C PHE A 32 -1.68 7.22 24.86
N ALA A 33 -1.33 7.10 23.58
CA ALA A 33 0.04 7.31 23.12
C ALA A 33 0.51 8.76 23.37
N ALA A 34 -0.34 9.74 23.09
CA ALA A 34 -0.04 11.15 23.35
C ALA A 34 0.02 11.47 24.85
N ILE A 35 -0.90 10.91 25.64
CA ILE A 35 -0.91 11.05 27.10
C ILE A 35 0.38 10.45 27.68
N GLY A 36 0.74 9.23 27.28
CA GLY A 36 1.97 8.59 27.71
C GLY A 36 3.22 9.38 27.36
N SER A 37 3.28 9.95 26.16
CA SER A 37 4.37 10.84 25.77
C SER A 37 4.45 12.10 26.64
N ALA A 38 3.30 12.71 26.94
CA ALA A 38 3.26 13.88 27.82
C ALA A 38 3.68 13.54 29.27
N MET A 39 3.27 12.37 29.77
CA MET A 39 3.65 11.90 31.12
C MET A 39 5.14 11.54 31.24
N ASN A 40 5.80 11.27 30.13
CA ASN A 40 7.24 11.00 30.10
C ASN A 40 8.11 12.28 30.11
N ALA A 41 7.48 13.47 30.18
CA ALA A 41 8.20 14.72 30.33
C ALA A 41 8.90 14.76 31.70
N ASP A 42 10.21 14.82 31.71
CA ASP A 42 11.03 14.73 32.94
C ASP A 42 11.21 16.06 33.70
N GLY A 43 10.69 17.17 33.14
CA GLY A 43 10.81 18.50 33.71
C GLY A 43 12.22 19.07 33.71
N LYS A 44 13.21 18.38 33.12
CA LYS A 44 14.61 18.80 33.12
C LYS A 44 14.95 19.71 31.93
N THR A 45 14.19 19.59 30.87
CA THR A 45 14.37 20.40 29.65
C THR A 45 13.17 21.33 29.48
N GLU A 46 13.33 22.58 29.89
CA GLU A 46 12.30 23.59 29.74
C GLU A 46 12.60 24.50 28.56
N ILE A 47 11.58 24.77 27.74
CA ILE A 47 11.63 25.78 26.70
C ILE A 47 10.52 26.79 26.94
N SER A 48 10.83 28.09 26.93
CA SER A 48 9.81 29.10 27.02
C SER A 48 8.92 29.12 25.77
N LEU A 49 7.64 29.47 25.93
CA LEU A 49 6.72 29.60 24.82
C LEU A 49 7.23 30.57 23.74
N LEU A 50 7.91 31.65 24.15
CA LEU A 50 8.50 32.62 23.23
C LEU A 50 9.65 31.99 22.41
N ALA A 51 10.51 31.19 23.06
CA ALA A 51 11.59 30.49 22.37
C ALA A 51 11.07 29.41 21.43
N LEU A 52 10.02 28.68 21.82
CA LEU A 52 9.35 27.72 20.95
C LEU A 52 8.73 28.40 19.72
N LYS A 53 8.02 29.51 19.92
CA LYS A 53 7.43 30.28 18.82
C LYS A 53 8.51 30.77 17.84
N LYS A 54 9.60 31.32 18.35
CA LYS A 54 10.74 31.73 17.54
C LYS A 54 11.34 30.59 16.73
N ARG A 55 11.50 29.41 17.32
CA ARG A 55 11.98 28.20 16.61
C ARG A 55 11.02 27.74 15.49
N LEU A 56 9.72 27.88 15.68
CA LEU A 56 8.73 27.52 14.65
C LEU A 56 8.67 28.53 13.50
N GLU A 57 9.01 29.81 13.77
CA GLU A 57 9.08 30.88 12.76
C GLU A 57 10.41 30.84 11.96
N GLU A 58 11.49 30.35 12.57
CA GLU A 58 12.77 30.13 11.92
C GLU A 58 12.73 28.81 11.15
N LYS A 59 13.30 28.76 9.92
CA LYS A 59 13.56 27.49 9.24
C LYS A 59 14.54 26.69 10.09
N VAL A 60 14.03 25.78 10.88
CA VAL A 60 14.87 24.91 11.71
C VAL A 60 15.72 24.05 10.79
N ALA A 61 17.01 24.30 10.76
CA ALA A 61 17.94 23.29 10.29
C ALA A 61 17.86 22.15 11.31
N ILE A 62 17.18 21.07 10.98
CA ILE A 62 17.11 19.89 11.81
C ILE A 62 18.47 19.20 11.64
N ASP A 63 19.34 19.41 12.62
CA ASP A 63 20.58 18.67 12.71
C ASP A 63 20.23 17.27 13.20
N PHE A 64 20.16 16.31 12.28
CA PHE A 64 20.00 14.93 12.67
C PHE A 64 21.33 14.43 13.27
N GLU A 65 21.27 13.76 14.39
CA GLU A 65 22.41 13.09 15.02
C GLU A 65 23.04 12.00 14.11
N VAL A 66 22.40 11.67 13.00
CA VAL A 66 22.87 10.65 12.07
C VAL A 66 23.56 11.32 10.90
N ALA A 67 24.76 10.86 10.57
CA ALA A 67 25.46 11.28 9.36
C ALA A 67 24.57 11.06 8.13
N ARG A 68 24.33 12.13 7.40
CA ARG A 68 23.58 12.03 6.13
C ARG A 68 24.49 11.42 5.07
N LEU A 69 23.92 10.55 4.27
CA LEU A 69 24.58 10.13 3.04
C LEU A 69 24.65 11.31 2.06
N GLU A 70 25.59 11.24 1.13
CA GLU A 70 25.63 12.17 0.01
C GLU A 70 24.31 12.11 -0.78
N PRO A 71 23.91 13.20 -1.43
CA PRO A 71 22.75 13.18 -2.33
C PRO A 71 22.86 12.06 -3.36
N LEU A 72 21.74 11.43 -3.68
CA LEU A 72 21.71 10.33 -4.63
C LEU A 72 22.23 10.73 -6.01
N PHE A 73 21.99 11.98 -6.41
CA PHE A 73 22.48 12.58 -7.65
C PHE A 73 23.20 13.90 -7.33
N LYS A 74 24.35 14.12 -7.94
CA LYS A 74 25.15 15.34 -7.73
C LYS A 74 24.55 16.55 -8.43
N ASP A 75 23.95 16.31 -9.59
CA ASP A 75 23.37 17.35 -10.43
C ASP A 75 22.25 16.79 -11.32
N GLN A 76 21.62 17.67 -12.07
CA GLN A 76 20.53 17.32 -12.99
C GLN A 76 20.97 16.38 -14.10
N ALA A 77 22.22 16.48 -14.57
CA ALA A 77 22.72 15.64 -15.65
C ALA A 77 22.83 14.17 -15.22
N GLU A 78 23.32 13.92 -14.00
CA GLU A 78 23.38 12.56 -13.42
C GLU A 78 21.96 11.97 -13.21
N TYR A 79 21.00 12.80 -12.82
CA TYR A 79 19.60 12.39 -12.73
C TYR A 79 18.99 12.05 -14.09
N ASP A 80 19.27 12.87 -15.11
CA ASP A 80 18.76 12.65 -16.47
C ASP A 80 19.38 11.37 -17.08
N GLU A 81 20.67 11.10 -16.83
CA GLU A 81 21.31 9.85 -17.21
C GLU A 81 20.68 8.63 -16.53
N PHE A 82 20.38 8.74 -15.24
CA PHE A 82 19.63 7.71 -14.52
C PHE A 82 18.26 7.45 -15.15
N LEU A 83 17.48 8.50 -15.43
CA LEU A 83 16.17 8.37 -16.07
C LEU A 83 16.27 7.73 -17.46
N ALA A 84 17.26 8.13 -18.27
CA ALA A 84 17.49 7.56 -19.60
C ALA A 84 17.82 6.06 -19.51
N ARG A 85 18.65 5.66 -18.55
CA ARG A 85 18.97 4.25 -18.31
C ARG A 85 17.75 3.45 -17.85
N GLN A 86 16.91 4.02 -16.96
CA GLN A 86 15.71 3.33 -16.48
C GLN A 86 14.62 3.25 -17.56
N SER A 87 14.55 4.21 -18.47
CA SER A 87 13.49 4.29 -19.48
C SER A 87 13.50 3.14 -20.50
N VAL A 88 14.58 2.37 -20.58
CA VAL A 88 14.65 1.18 -21.47
C VAL A 88 13.95 -0.05 -20.87
N ASN A 89 13.69 -0.04 -19.56
CA ASN A 89 13.05 -1.14 -18.82
C ASN A 89 11.57 -0.84 -18.61
N ASN A 90 10.81 -0.72 -19.68
CA ASN A 90 9.37 -0.46 -19.61
C ASN A 90 8.57 -1.77 -19.73
N VAL A 91 7.44 -1.82 -19.03
CA VAL A 91 6.43 -2.87 -19.23
C VAL A 91 5.85 -2.72 -20.64
N VAL A 92 5.79 -3.80 -21.37
CA VAL A 92 5.10 -3.82 -22.66
C VAL A 92 3.61 -3.56 -22.42
N THR A 93 3.04 -2.63 -23.19
CA THR A 93 1.62 -2.29 -23.11
C THR A 93 0.92 -2.59 -24.43
N ALA A 94 -0.36 -2.96 -24.36
CA ALA A 94 -1.21 -3.12 -25.53
C ALA A 94 -2.55 -2.44 -25.32
N ASP A 95 -3.25 -2.13 -26.39
CA ASP A 95 -4.55 -1.46 -26.33
C ASP A 95 -5.66 -2.47 -26.01
N LEU A 96 -6.26 -2.33 -24.84
CA LEU A 96 -7.37 -3.19 -24.39
C LEU A 96 -8.55 -3.16 -25.37
N SER A 97 -8.84 -2.01 -26.00
CA SER A 97 -10.00 -1.86 -26.88
C SER A 97 -9.94 -2.73 -28.14
N THR A 98 -8.75 -3.15 -28.54
CA THR A 98 -8.49 -4.00 -29.71
C THR A 98 -7.99 -5.39 -29.36
N TYR A 99 -7.93 -5.71 -28.04
CA TYR A 99 -7.41 -6.98 -27.59
C TYR A 99 -8.41 -8.13 -27.85
N GLU A 100 -7.88 -9.28 -28.24
CA GLU A 100 -8.64 -10.50 -28.46
C GLU A 100 -8.04 -11.66 -27.69
N GLY A 101 -8.87 -12.48 -27.05
CA GLY A 101 -8.45 -13.68 -26.34
C GLY A 101 -8.47 -13.56 -24.83
N ASN A 102 -7.68 -14.39 -24.17
CA ASN A 102 -7.64 -14.48 -22.72
C ASN A 102 -6.78 -13.36 -22.12
N CYS A 103 -7.25 -12.82 -21.01
CA CYS A 103 -6.47 -11.93 -20.16
C CYS A 103 -6.58 -12.34 -18.70
N TYR A 104 -5.69 -11.82 -17.88
CA TYR A 104 -5.51 -12.21 -16.48
C TYR A 104 -5.60 -10.98 -15.59
N LEU A 105 -6.42 -11.09 -14.53
CA LEU A 105 -6.66 -9.99 -13.58
C LEU A 105 -5.86 -10.21 -12.30
N GLY A 106 -4.99 -9.26 -11.96
CA GLY A 106 -4.33 -9.18 -10.66
C GLY A 106 -4.87 -8.00 -9.84
N ILE A 107 -5.12 -8.21 -8.55
CA ILE A 107 -5.54 -7.16 -7.61
C ILE A 107 -4.62 -7.18 -6.39
N ASP A 108 -3.89 -6.09 -6.16
CA ASP A 108 -3.16 -5.83 -4.92
C ASP A 108 -4.00 -4.93 -4.02
N ALA A 109 -4.56 -5.51 -2.96
CA ALA A 109 -5.36 -4.82 -1.97
C ALA A 109 -4.55 -4.51 -0.73
N GLY A 110 -3.74 -3.46 -0.79
CA GLY A 110 -2.92 -2.99 0.32
C GLY A 110 -3.72 -2.32 1.44
N SER A 111 -3.05 -1.94 2.51
CA SER A 111 -3.67 -1.23 3.65
C SER A 111 -4.16 0.19 3.29
N THR A 112 -3.46 0.87 2.40
CA THR A 112 -3.71 2.27 2.03
C THR A 112 -4.21 2.42 0.60
N THR A 113 -3.69 1.61 -0.32
CA THR A 113 -3.96 1.70 -1.75
C THR A 113 -4.42 0.36 -2.31
N THR A 114 -5.21 0.41 -3.36
CA THR A 114 -5.58 -0.75 -4.17
C THR A 114 -5.09 -0.53 -5.59
N LYS A 115 -4.44 -1.53 -6.15
CA LYS A 115 -4.02 -1.55 -7.55
C LYS A 115 -4.68 -2.75 -8.24
N ALA A 116 -4.98 -2.59 -9.52
CA ALA A 116 -5.39 -3.70 -10.37
C ALA A 116 -4.66 -3.62 -11.71
N ALA A 117 -4.31 -4.76 -12.24
CA ALA A 117 -3.70 -4.90 -13.55
C ALA A 117 -4.43 -5.97 -14.35
N LEU A 118 -4.69 -5.66 -15.62
CA LEU A 118 -5.16 -6.64 -16.60
C LEU A 118 -4.02 -6.91 -17.58
N VAL A 119 -3.63 -8.16 -17.72
CA VAL A 119 -2.46 -8.57 -18.48
C VAL A 119 -2.89 -9.56 -19.56
N GLY A 120 -2.36 -9.43 -20.76
CA GLY A 120 -2.60 -10.34 -21.88
C GLY A 120 -1.80 -11.66 -21.76
N GLU A 121 -2.08 -12.61 -22.62
CA GLU A 121 -1.36 -13.91 -22.66
C GLU A 121 0.13 -13.78 -22.93
N ASP A 122 0.54 -12.72 -23.61
CA ASP A 122 1.93 -12.37 -23.90
C ASP A 122 2.63 -11.57 -22.79
N GLY A 123 1.92 -11.29 -21.69
CA GLY A 123 2.41 -10.49 -20.57
C GLY A 123 2.28 -8.97 -20.79
N ALA A 124 1.69 -8.51 -21.90
CA ALA A 124 1.47 -7.08 -22.10
C ALA A 124 0.42 -6.55 -21.13
N LEU A 125 0.69 -5.38 -20.54
CA LEU A 125 -0.25 -4.67 -19.69
C LEU A 125 -1.36 -4.04 -20.55
N LEU A 126 -2.59 -4.51 -20.39
CA LEU A 126 -3.76 -4.04 -21.13
C LEU A 126 -4.47 -2.90 -20.40
N TYR A 127 -4.49 -2.96 -19.07
CA TYR A 127 -5.12 -1.94 -18.24
C TYR A 127 -4.49 -1.90 -16.86
N SER A 128 -4.39 -0.72 -16.29
CA SER A 128 -3.96 -0.53 -14.90
C SER A 128 -4.90 0.41 -14.15
N PHE A 129 -5.09 0.10 -12.86
CA PHE A 129 -5.85 0.90 -11.93
C PHE A 129 -5.00 1.15 -10.67
N TYR A 130 -5.02 2.37 -10.16
CA TYR A 130 -4.38 2.73 -8.90
C TYR A 130 -5.26 3.74 -8.16
N SER A 131 -5.59 3.45 -6.92
CA SER A 131 -6.37 4.38 -6.10
C SER A 131 -6.08 4.21 -4.61
N ASN A 132 -6.17 5.31 -3.85
CA ASN A 132 -6.29 5.23 -2.41
C ASN A 132 -7.60 4.54 -2.05
N ASN A 133 -7.56 3.61 -1.09
CA ASN A 133 -8.74 2.84 -0.68
C ASN A 133 -9.50 3.46 0.51
N HIS A 134 -8.96 4.52 1.14
CA HIS A 134 -9.57 5.21 2.27
C HIS A 134 -10.10 4.27 3.36
N GLY A 135 -9.41 3.15 3.61
CA GLY A 135 -9.81 2.13 4.57
C GLY A 135 -10.90 1.16 4.05
N ASN A 136 -11.27 1.23 2.78
CA ASN A 136 -12.23 0.33 2.14
C ASN A 136 -11.64 -0.33 0.88
N PRO A 137 -10.72 -1.30 1.04
CA PRO A 137 -10.10 -1.98 -0.10
C PRO A 137 -11.11 -2.76 -0.94
N LEU A 138 -12.14 -3.35 -0.33
CA LEU A 138 -13.17 -4.09 -1.07
C LEU A 138 -13.97 -3.16 -2.00
N GLY A 139 -14.45 -2.04 -1.51
CA GLY A 139 -15.17 -1.07 -2.34
C GLY A 139 -14.31 -0.52 -3.48
N THR A 140 -13.02 -0.32 -3.23
CA THR A 140 -12.07 0.14 -4.26
C THR A 140 -11.79 -0.97 -5.30
N SER A 141 -11.66 -2.23 -4.88
CA SER A 141 -11.51 -3.37 -5.80
C SER A 141 -12.74 -3.57 -6.67
N ILE A 142 -13.95 -3.43 -6.11
CA ILE A 142 -15.21 -3.47 -6.88
C ILE A 142 -15.20 -2.40 -7.96
N ARG A 143 -14.83 -1.16 -7.62
CA ARG A 143 -14.73 -0.08 -8.60
C ARG A 143 -13.72 -0.37 -9.70
N ALA A 144 -12.54 -0.90 -9.35
CA ALA A 144 -11.52 -1.29 -10.32
C ALA A 144 -12.06 -2.33 -11.32
N ILE A 145 -12.74 -3.36 -10.82
CA ILE A 145 -13.35 -4.39 -11.66
C ILE A 145 -14.46 -3.81 -12.56
N GLN A 146 -15.31 -2.94 -12.02
CA GLN A 146 -16.36 -2.28 -12.82
C GLN A 146 -15.75 -1.43 -13.94
N GLU A 147 -14.67 -0.70 -13.67
CA GLU A 147 -13.96 0.06 -14.71
C GLU A 147 -13.34 -0.85 -15.77
N ILE A 148 -12.73 -1.97 -15.38
CA ILE A 148 -12.18 -2.96 -16.32
C ILE A 148 -13.29 -3.51 -17.22
N TYR A 149 -14.37 -4.01 -16.63
CA TYR A 149 -15.49 -4.57 -17.41
C TYR A 149 -16.15 -3.54 -18.32
N SER A 150 -16.19 -2.27 -17.94
CA SER A 150 -16.73 -1.21 -18.80
C SER A 150 -15.92 -0.95 -20.07
N LYS A 151 -14.65 -1.39 -20.07
CA LYS A 151 -13.69 -1.18 -21.17
C LYS A 151 -13.30 -2.48 -21.88
N LEU A 152 -13.63 -3.62 -21.28
CA LEU A 152 -13.30 -4.93 -21.83
C LEU A 152 -14.13 -5.17 -23.10
N PRO A 153 -13.49 -5.40 -24.27
CA PRO A 153 -14.22 -5.70 -25.50
C PRO A 153 -14.81 -7.12 -25.46
N ASP A 154 -15.85 -7.37 -26.26
CA ASP A 154 -16.50 -8.69 -26.37
C ASP A 154 -15.55 -9.78 -26.89
N SER A 155 -14.45 -9.40 -27.55
CA SER A 155 -13.41 -10.29 -28.04
C SER A 155 -12.43 -10.78 -26.98
N ALA A 156 -12.44 -10.18 -25.78
CA ALA A 156 -11.55 -10.50 -24.68
C ALA A 156 -12.34 -11.08 -23.49
N GLN A 157 -11.70 -11.99 -22.76
CA GLN A 157 -12.25 -12.57 -21.54
C GLN A 157 -11.21 -12.66 -20.43
N ILE A 158 -11.64 -12.40 -19.20
CA ILE A 158 -10.79 -12.64 -18.02
C ILE A 158 -10.83 -14.15 -17.73
N ALA A 159 -9.73 -14.84 -18.03
CA ALA A 159 -9.62 -16.28 -17.90
C ALA A 159 -9.18 -16.72 -16.50
N TRP A 160 -8.52 -15.84 -15.76
CA TRP A 160 -8.06 -16.11 -14.39
C TRP A 160 -7.90 -14.81 -13.61
N SER A 161 -8.13 -14.88 -12.31
CA SER A 161 -8.07 -13.73 -11.41
C SER A 161 -7.38 -14.09 -10.09
N CYS A 162 -6.51 -13.20 -9.60
CA CYS A 162 -5.78 -13.38 -8.36
C CYS A 162 -5.78 -12.11 -7.53
N SER A 163 -5.82 -12.25 -6.21
CA SER A 163 -5.62 -11.15 -5.26
C SER A 163 -4.37 -11.34 -4.41
N THR A 164 -3.77 -10.23 -3.99
CA THR A 164 -2.63 -10.19 -3.08
C THR A 164 -2.73 -9.00 -2.13
N GLY A 165 -1.78 -8.84 -1.22
CA GLY A 165 -1.73 -7.76 -0.24
C GLY A 165 -2.51 -8.08 1.04
N TYR A 166 -2.59 -7.13 1.97
CA TYR A 166 -3.28 -7.32 3.27
C TYR A 166 -4.75 -7.70 3.16
N GLY A 167 -5.42 -7.29 2.07
CA GLY A 167 -6.83 -7.60 1.81
C GLY A 167 -7.04 -8.88 1.00
N GLU A 168 -6.01 -9.65 0.69
CA GLU A 168 -6.03 -10.79 -0.22
C GLU A 168 -7.20 -11.74 0.05
N ALA A 169 -7.29 -12.31 1.23
CA ALA A 169 -8.32 -13.29 1.58
C ALA A 169 -9.74 -12.69 1.55
N LEU A 170 -9.90 -11.43 1.97
CA LEU A 170 -11.17 -10.72 1.89
C LEU A 170 -11.61 -10.52 0.44
N ILE A 171 -10.72 -10.04 -0.41
CA ILE A 171 -11.01 -9.74 -1.82
C ILE A 171 -11.32 -11.03 -2.58
N LYS A 172 -10.48 -12.07 -2.42
CA LYS A 172 -10.73 -13.39 -3.00
C LYS A 172 -12.12 -13.92 -2.64
N ALA A 173 -12.45 -13.95 -1.36
CA ALA A 173 -13.72 -14.49 -0.88
C ALA A 173 -14.93 -13.66 -1.33
N ALA A 174 -14.85 -12.32 -1.24
CA ALA A 174 -15.96 -11.44 -1.55
C ALA A 174 -16.25 -11.33 -3.05
N LEU A 175 -15.21 -11.39 -3.88
CA LEU A 175 -15.33 -11.26 -5.34
C LEU A 175 -15.24 -12.59 -6.07
N MET A 176 -15.11 -13.71 -5.33
CA MET A 176 -14.99 -15.08 -5.86
C MET A 176 -13.85 -15.19 -6.89
N LEU A 177 -12.70 -14.58 -6.57
CA LEU A 177 -11.53 -14.70 -7.43
C LEU A 177 -10.98 -16.12 -7.37
N ASP A 178 -10.32 -16.54 -8.44
CA ASP A 178 -9.79 -17.89 -8.60
C ASP A 178 -8.70 -18.18 -7.55
N GLU A 179 -7.84 -17.21 -7.28
CA GLU A 179 -6.70 -17.41 -6.39
C GLU A 179 -6.43 -16.20 -5.49
N GLY A 180 -5.74 -16.45 -4.37
CA GLY A 180 -5.13 -15.46 -3.52
C GLY A 180 -3.69 -15.88 -3.25
N GLU A 181 -2.74 -14.95 -3.42
CA GLU A 181 -1.33 -15.25 -3.30
C GLU A 181 -0.64 -14.29 -2.33
N VAL A 182 0.37 -14.78 -1.64
CA VAL A 182 1.18 -13.98 -0.73
C VAL A 182 1.95 -12.93 -1.51
N GLU A 183 2.00 -11.71 -0.99
CA GLU A 183 2.58 -10.54 -1.67
C GLU A 183 4.04 -10.79 -2.13
N THR A 184 4.87 -11.41 -1.29
CA THR A 184 6.26 -11.75 -1.63
C THR A 184 6.36 -12.73 -2.79
N ILE A 185 5.43 -13.66 -2.92
CA ILE A 185 5.37 -14.61 -4.03
C ILE A 185 4.91 -13.91 -5.31
N SER A 186 3.93 -13.03 -5.22
CA SER A 186 3.48 -12.20 -6.35
C SER A 186 4.61 -11.33 -6.90
N HIS A 187 5.41 -10.70 -6.01
CA HIS A 187 6.62 -9.95 -6.40
C HIS A 187 7.65 -10.83 -7.10
N TYR A 188 7.87 -12.05 -6.59
CA TYR A 188 8.80 -12.99 -7.24
C TYR A 188 8.34 -13.37 -8.65
N TYR A 189 7.07 -13.73 -8.83
CA TYR A 189 6.56 -14.07 -10.16
C TYR A 189 6.67 -12.92 -11.15
N ALA A 190 6.37 -11.70 -10.72
CA ALA A 190 6.53 -10.51 -11.55
C ALA A 190 8.01 -10.28 -11.93
N ALA A 191 8.92 -10.37 -10.97
CA ALA A 191 10.35 -10.20 -11.24
C ALA A 191 10.90 -11.30 -12.17
N ALA A 192 10.54 -12.56 -11.92
CA ALA A 192 10.97 -13.70 -12.74
C ALA A 192 10.40 -13.68 -14.16
N PHE A 193 9.25 -13.03 -14.37
CA PHE A 193 8.71 -12.81 -15.71
C PHE A 193 9.61 -11.89 -16.56
N PHE A 194 10.19 -10.86 -15.96
CA PHE A 194 11.10 -9.92 -16.64
C PHE A 194 12.53 -10.45 -16.70
N ASP A 195 12.99 -11.12 -15.65
CA ASP A 195 14.31 -11.73 -15.56
C ASP A 195 14.20 -13.11 -14.88
N PRO A 196 14.15 -14.21 -15.67
CA PRO A 196 14.06 -15.56 -15.12
C PRO A 196 15.24 -15.97 -14.24
N GLU A 197 16.38 -15.26 -14.33
CA GLU A 197 17.59 -15.52 -13.52
C GLU A 197 17.67 -14.61 -12.29
N VAL A 198 16.58 -13.88 -11.93
CA VAL A 198 16.54 -13.03 -10.74
C VAL A 198 16.86 -13.85 -9.49
N ASP A 199 17.83 -13.41 -8.72
CA ASP A 199 18.27 -14.06 -7.47
C ASP A 199 18.11 -13.17 -6.23
N CYS A 200 17.78 -11.90 -6.40
CA CYS A 200 17.56 -10.96 -5.30
C CYS A 200 16.50 -9.92 -5.66
N ILE A 201 15.52 -9.74 -4.78
CA ILE A 201 14.47 -8.73 -4.92
C ILE A 201 14.50 -7.84 -3.67
N LEU A 202 14.66 -6.54 -3.86
CA LEU A 202 14.52 -5.54 -2.81
C LEU A 202 13.15 -4.89 -2.94
N ASP A 203 12.23 -5.32 -2.09
CA ASP A 203 10.90 -4.72 -1.98
C ASP A 203 10.94 -3.59 -0.94
N ILE A 204 10.66 -2.37 -1.41
CA ILE A 204 10.62 -1.17 -0.58
C ILE A 204 9.19 -0.64 -0.66
N GLY A 205 8.36 -1.15 0.24
CA GLY A 205 6.97 -0.76 0.36
C GLY A 205 6.73 0.18 1.54
N GLY A 206 5.61 0.90 1.52
CA GLY A 206 5.20 1.78 2.60
C GLY A 206 3.70 2.00 2.62
#